data_0c143345f238f9071a5286d29b9a1737
#
_entry.id   0c143345f238f9071a5286d29b9a1737
#
_cell.length_a   1.000
_cell.length_b   1.000
_cell.length_c   1.000
_cell.angle_alpha   90.00
_cell.angle_beta   90.00
_cell.angle_gamma   90.00
#
_symmetry.space_group_name_H-M   'P 1'
#
loop_
_entity.id
_entity.type
_entity.pdbx_description
1 polymer ?
#
loop_
_entity_poly.entity_id
_entity_poly.type
_entity_poly.pdbx_seq_one_letter_code
_entity_poly.pdbx_strand_id
1 'polypeptide(L)'
;MKILIISLNFHPGHVSHMVASYKQCEELGYQSIFYVDSEFENYLPHKCRMLINGRHSCPVTDIAIFLFPSQKNIPLIWKMKRKGVRVVYIFHEPLSPMSDYRKAGFSYKYLAKLWVINRISQWTVKWSDLILLPSRKAVDFYEKNPLYKNRNYHYLPLMYDDERRKRHELFPRIYFSYIGTIAADHSFGEFLNFAEWAIRENRMPEFKFLIATKSSFTVPDILKDSQRITIQQGRPLTDEEINAYYASTIVVWNAYARTTQSGVLAKSFMFGTPALVLHKNCNEFAQDGIEIKAIEDNTNKDEIAAAIEEVKKNFLFYSSNCRKRFEESFYYKKYNEQFAALVNE
;
A
#
# COMPACT_ATOMS: atom_id res chain seq x y z
N MET A 1 0.27 28.05 -7.43
CA MET A 1 0.87 26.89 -8.12
C MET A 1 -0.20 25.88 -8.45
N LYS A 2 -0.17 25.32 -9.67
CA LYS A 2 -1.10 24.27 -10.13
C LYS A 2 -0.40 22.92 -10.14
N ILE A 3 -0.97 21.95 -9.46
CA ILE A 3 -0.40 20.59 -9.34
C ILE A 3 -1.34 19.57 -10.00
N LEU A 4 -0.80 18.74 -10.86
CA LEU A 4 -1.51 17.63 -11.48
C LEU A 4 -1.06 16.31 -10.86
N ILE A 5 -1.99 15.59 -10.25
CA ILE A 5 -1.74 14.27 -9.65
C ILE A 5 -2.19 13.20 -10.64
N ILE A 6 -1.26 12.35 -11.08
CA ILE A 6 -1.43 11.46 -12.23
C ILE A 6 -1.38 10.00 -11.82
N SER A 7 -2.42 9.25 -12.18
CA SER A 7 -2.46 7.78 -12.10
C SER A 7 -3.23 7.22 -13.30
N LEU A 8 -2.51 6.69 -14.29
CA LEU A 8 -3.07 6.21 -15.56
C LEU A 8 -3.40 4.72 -15.58
N ASN A 9 -3.20 4.03 -14.47
CA ASN A 9 -3.62 2.65 -14.26
C ASN A 9 -4.42 2.58 -12.96
N PHE A 10 -5.63 2.03 -13.02
CA PHE A 10 -6.46 1.88 -11.85
C PHE A 10 -5.90 0.82 -10.89
N HIS A 11 -5.79 1.22 -9.63
CA HIS A 11 -5.50 0.32 -8.53
C HIS A 11 -6.18 0.82 -7.25
N PRO A 12 -7.18 0.11 -6.71
CA PRO A 12 -7.99 0.59 -5.58
C PRO A 12 -7.16 0.85 -4.33
N GLY A 13 -6.09 0.08 -4.08
CA GLY A 13 -5.18 0.31 -2.94
C GLY A 13 -4.42 1.65 -2.97
N HIS A 14 -4.51 2.39 -4.09
CA HIS A 14 -3.85 3.69 -4.23
C HIS A 14 -4.75 4.89 -3.92
N VAL A 15 -6.06 4.68 -3.83
CA VAL A 15 -7.04 5.78 -3.66
C VAL A 15 -6.75 6.61 -2.41
N SER A 16 -6.52 5.97 -1.27
CA SER A 16 -6.32 6.67 0.00
C SER A 16 -5.13 7.63 0.00
N HIS A 17 -3.96 7.22 -0.52
CA HIS A 17 -2.82 8.14 -0.55
C HIS A 17 -2.89 9.15 -1.70
N MET A 18 -3.61 8.84 -2.79
CA MET A 18 -3.95 9.84 -3.80
C MET A 18 -4.79 10.97 -3.19
N VAL A 19 -5.82 10.62 -2.44
CA VAL A 19 -6.69 11.58 -1.73
C VAL A 19 -5.90 12.37 -0.69
N ALA A 20 -4.98 11.71 0.04
CA ALA A 20 -4.12 12.40 0.99
C ALA A 20 -3.20 13.43 0.30
N SER A 21 -2.58 13.06 -0.84
CA SER A 21 -1.76 13.98 -1.62
C SER A 21 -2.57 15.16 -2.16
N TYR A 22 -3.81 14.93 -2.60
CA TYR A 22 -4.71 16.00 -3.04
C TYR A 22 -5.02 16.97 -1.89
N LYS A 23 -5.43 16.46 -0.72
CA LYS A 23 -5.71 17.26 0.46
C LYS A 23 -4.49 18.05 0.95
N GLN A 24 -3.32 17.41 0.92
CA GLN A 24 -2.07 18.07 1.27
C GLN A 24 -1.81 19.28 0.38
N CYS A 25 -1.95 19.11 -0.93
CA CYS A 25 -1.80 20.22 -1.87
C CYS A 25 -2.82 21.34 -1.60
N GLU A 26 -4.08 21.03 -1.36
CA GLU A 26 -5.13 22.03 -1.04
C GLU A 26 -4.83 22.79 0.26
N GLU A 27 -4.39 22.08 1.32
CA GLU A 27 -4.01 22.74 2.59
C GLU A 27 -2.79 23.67 2.45
N LEU A 28 -1.88 23.36 1.55
CA LEU A 28 -0.74 24.21 1.22
C LEU A 28 -1.08 25.34 0.25
N GLY A 29 -2.35 25.51 -0.11
CA GLY A 29 -2.82 26.58 -0.99
C GLY A 29 -2.54 26.34 -2.47
N TYR A 30 -2.22 25.09 -2.87
CA TYR A 30 -2.01 24.73 -4.28
C TYR A 30 -3.33 24.33 -4.93
N GLN A 31 -3.48 24.63 -6.21
CA GLN A 31 -4.63 24.16 -6.99
C GLN A 31 -4.35 22.75 -7.51
N SER A 32 -5.02 21.76 -6.94
CA SER A 32 -4.83 20.35 -7.29
C SER A 32 -5.88 19.86 -8.26
N ILE A 33 -5.48 19.01 -9.22
CA ILE A 33 -6.37 18.32 -10.15
C ILE A 33 -5.86 16.89 -10.33
N PHE A 34 -6.75 15.91 -10.28
CA PHE A 34 -6.45 14.54 -10.71
C PHE A 34 -6.49 14.41 -12.24
N TYR A 35 -5.53 13.69 -12.81
CA TYR A 35 -5.57 13.21 -14.19
C TYR A 35 -5.39 11.69 -14.19
N VAL A 36 -6.50 10.97 -14.33
CA VAL A 36 -6.57 9.56 -13.93
C VAL A 36 -7.26 8.69 -14.99
N ASP A 37 -7.13 7.37 -14.83
CA ASP A 37 -7.92 6.40 -15.58
C ASP A 37 -9.40 6.51 -15.21
N SER A 38 -10.30 6.18 -16.16
CA SER A 38 -11.75 6.30 -15.97
C SER A 38 -12.30 5.47 -14.82
N GLU A 39 -11.66 4.35 -14.48
CA GLU A 39 -12.10 3.50 -13.37
C GLU A 39 -12.02 4.21 -12.00
N PHE A 40 -11.19 5.23 -11.86
CA PHE A 40 -11.12 6.03 -10.63
C PHE A 40 -12.36 6.90 -10.36
N GLU A 41 -13.21 7.14 -11.37
CA GLU A 41 -14.40 7.99 -11.27
C GLU A 41 -15.35 7.53 -10.15
N ASN A 42 -15.42 6.22 -9.91
CA ASN A 42 -16.28 5.61 -8.90
C ASN A 42 -15.64 5.53 -7.50
N TYR A 43 -14.36 5.87 -7.36
CA TYR A 43 -13.60 5.67 -6.12
C TYR A 43 -13.05 6.96 -5.52
N LEU A 44 -12.80 7.98 -6.34
CA LEU A 44 -12.34 9.27 -5.85
C LEU A 44 -13.51 10.10 -5.30
N PRO A 45 -13.32 10.86 -4.21
CA PRO A 45 -14.37 11.70 -3.66
C PRO A 45 -14.85 12.74 -4.68
N HIS A 46 -16.16 12.93 -4.81
CA HIS A 46 -16.78 13.89 -5.76
C HIS A 46 -16.30 15.34 -5.59
N LYS A 47 -15.82 15.71 -4.39
CA LYS A 47 -15.25 17.04 -4.12
C LYS A 47 -13.88 17.27 -4.76
N CYS A 48 -13.17 16.23 -5.17
CA CYS A 48 -11.88 16.34 -5.81
C CYS A 48 -12.05 16.69 -7.29
N ARG A 49 -11.34 17.69 -7.78
CA ARG A 49 -11.31 18.01 -9.21
C ARG A 49 -10.62 16.90 -9.97
N MET A 50 -11.30 16.36 -10.98
CA MET A 50 -10.81 15.19 -11.71
C MET A 50 -11.00 15.37 -13.22
N LEU A 51 -10.01 14.97 -13.98
CA LEU A 51 -10.02 14.85 -15.44
C LEU A 51 -9.68 13.42 -15.83
N ILE A 52 -10.50 12.84 -16.69
CA ILE A 52 -10.32 11.46 -17.14
C ILE A 52 -9.43 11.42 -18.38
N ASN A 53 -8.36 10.63 -18.31
CA ASN A 53 -7.50 10.38 -19.45
C ASN A 53 -8.30 9.71 -20.60
N GLY A 54 -8.10 10.23 -21.80
CA GLY A 54 -8.87 9.77 -22.98
C GLY A 54 -10.16 10.52 -23.22
N ARG A 55 -10.81 11.12 -22.19
CA ARG A 55 -11.97 12.02 -22.36
C ARG A 55 -11.55 13.49 -22.36
N HIS A 56 -10.51 13.83 -21.64
CA HIS A 56 -10.02 15.20 -21.47
C HIS A 56 -8.56 15.33 -21.91
N SER A 57 -8.23 16.48 -22.46
CA SER A 57 -6.84 16.82 -22.72
C SER A 57 -6.11 17.08 -21.38
N CYS A 58 -4.83 16.67 -21.31
CA CYS A 58 -4.02 16.96 -20.15
C CYS A 58 -3.80 18.48 -20.01
N PRO A 59 -4.17 19.11 -18.87
CA PRO A 59 -4.08 20.55 -18.68
C PRO A 59 -2.62 21.02 -18.60
N VAL A 60 -2.42 22.33 -18.76
CA VAL A 60 -1.15 22.97 -18.45
C VAL A 60 -1.08 23.15 -16.93
N THR A 61 0.07 22.81 -16.35
CA THR A 61 0.30 22.82 -14.91
C THR A 61 1.75 23.18 -14.62
N ASP A 62 2.05 23.62 -13.41
CA ASP A 62 3.41 23.93 -12.98
C ASP A 62 4.17 22.66 -12.60
N ILE A 63 3.48 21.73 -11.90
CA ILE A 63 4.04 20.45 -11.45
C ILE A 63 3.11 19.30 -11.81
N ALA A 64 3.71 18.18 -12.20
CA ALA A 64 3.05 16.93 -12.46
C ALA A 64 3.62 15.83 -11.55
N ILE A 65 2.78 15.25 -10.67
CA ILE A 65 3.16 14.18 -9.75
C ILE A 65 2.64 12.86 -10.30
N PHE A 66 3.56 11.99 -10.70
CA PHE A 66 3.25 10.63 -11.14
C PHE A 66 3.35 9.67 -9.96
N LEU A 67 2.29 8.93 -9.71
CA LEU A 67 2.20 8.07 -8.53
C LEU A 67 2.70 6.64 -8.77
N PHE A 68 2.65 6.14 -10.00
CA PHE A 68 2.98 4.74 -10.29
C PHE A 68 3.67 4.57 -11.63
N PRO A 69 4.52 3.52 -11.78
CA PRO A 69 5.10 3.17 -13.06
C PRO A 69 4.00 2.71 -14.03
N SER A 70 3.93 3.35 -15.18
CA SER A 70 3.06 2.97 -16.29
C SER A 70 3.74 3.33 -17.61
N GLN A 71 3.61 2.45 -18.61
CA GLN A 71 4.04 2.77 -19.96
C GLN A 71 3.30 3.99 -20.53
N LYS A 72 2.06 4.24 -20.09
CA LYS A 72 1.25 5.42 -20.46
C LYS A 72 1.87 6.73 -19.94
N ASN A 73 2.72 6.68 -18.90
CA ASN A 73 3.38 7.85 -18.34
C ASN A 73 4.45 8.42 -19.28
N ILE A 74 5.17 7.56 -20.02
CA ILE A 74 6.33 7.97 -20.81
C ILE A 74 6.00 9.11 -21.82
N PRO A 75 5.00 8.95 -22.72
CA PRO A 75 4.66 10.02 -23.66
C PRO A 75 4.13 11.27 -22.95
N LEU A 76 3.45 11.11 -21.80
CA LEU A 76 2.92 12.23 -21.05
C LEU A 76 4.05 13.02 -20.36
N ILE A 77 5.01 12.34 -19.73
CA ILE A 77 6.21 12.96 -19.13
C ILE A 77 6.97 13.74 -20.19
N TRP A 78 7.23 13.13 -21.35
CA TRP A 78 7.92 13.80 -22.44
C TRP A 78 7.19 15.08 -22.91
N LYS A 79 5.86 15.00 -23.07
CA LYS A 79 5.04 16.17 -23.43
C LYS A 79 5.11 17.27 -22.37
N MET A 80 5.10 16.91 -21.09
CA MET A 80 5.19 17.86 -19.97
C MET A 80 6.57 18.52 -19.90
N LYS A 81 7.63 17.74 -20.01
CA LYS A 81 9.01 18.27 -20.05
C LYS A 81 9.21 19.29 -21.17
N ARG A 82 8.66 19.04 -22.36
CA ARG A 82 8.71 20.01 -23.49
C ARG A 82 7.98 21.32 -23.21
N LYS A 83 7.02 21.31 -22.25
CA LYS A 83 6.28 22.51 -21.83
C LYS A 83 6.87 23.17 -20.59
N GLY A 84 8.03 22.74 -20.11
CA GLY A 84 8.68 23.26 -18.91
C GLY A 84 8.00 22.85 -17.60
N VAL A 85 7.09 21.85 -17.62
CA VAL A 85 6.43 21.33 -16.42
C VAL A 85 7.42 20.53 -15.59
N ARG A 86 7.51 20.80 -14.31
CA ARG A 86 8.31 20.03 -13.37
C ARG A 86 7.66 18.66 -13.10
N VAL A 87 8.42 17.60 -13.25
CA VAL A 87 7.95 16.20 -13.11
C VAL A 87 8.46 15.61 -11.81
N VAL A 88 7.54 15.26 -10.92
CA VAL A 88 7.79 14.54 -9.66
C VAL A 88 7.29 13.11 -9.80
N TYR A 89 8.10 12.13 -9.42
CA TYR A 89 7.73 10.73 -9.46
C TYR A 89 7.80 10.10 -8.07
N ILE A 90 6.66 9.65 -7.55
CA ILE A 90 6.60 8.86 -6.33
C ILE A 90 6.84 7.40 -6.69
N PHE A 91 8.05 6.93 -6.42
CA PHE A 91 8.49 5.60 -6.82
C PHE A 91 8.28 4.60 -5.69
N HIS A 92 7.09 4.01 -5.64
CA HIS A 92 6.65 3.12 -4.58
C HIS A 92 7.57 1.93 -4.32
N GLU A 93 7.90 1.19 -5.38
CA GLU A 93 8.62 -0.07 -5.26
C GLU A 93 9.75 -0.15 -6.29
N PRO A 94 10.89 0.50 -6.02
CA PRO A 94 12.08 0.25 -6.79
C PRO A 94 12.40 -1.25 -6.81
N LEU A 95 12.71 -1.78 -7.99
CA LEU A 95 13.05 -3.18 -8.11
C LEU A 95 14.49 -3.41 -7.64
N SER A 96 14.68 -4.47 -6.87
CA SER A 96 16.01 -5.02 -6.60
C SER A 96 16.72 -5.43 -7.89
N PRO A 97 18.03 -5.61 -7.91
CA PRO A 97 18.72 -6.22 -9.02
C PRO A 97 18.08 -7.55 -9.44
N MET A 98 17.99 -7.81 -10.74
CA MET A 98 17.34 -9.02 -11.26
C MET A 98 17.94 -10.33 -10.73
N SER A 99 19.23 -10.30 -10.35
CA SER A 99 19.92 -11.41 -9.69
C SER A 99 19.23 -11.87 -8.41
N ASP A 100 18.66 -10.95 -7.64
CA ASP A 100 18.05 -11.25 -6.34
C ASP A 100 16.73 -12.02 -6.52
N TYR A 101 15.92 -11.62 -7.52
CA TYR A 101 14.70 -12.34 -7.87
C TYR A 101 15.00 -13.74 -8.42
N ARG A 102 16.10 -13.89 -9.18
CA ARG A 102 16.55 -15.21 -9.68
C ARG A 102 16.96 -16.11 -8.53
N LYS A 103 17.74 -15.61 -7.58
CA LYS A 103 18.15 -16.35 -6.37
C LYS A 103 16.94 -16.75 -5.51
N ALA A 104 15.90 -15.92 -5.48
CA ALA A 104 14.64 -16.20 -4.79
C ALA A 104 13.71 -17.19 -5.52
N GLY A 105 14.15 -17.77 -6.66
CA GLY A 105 13.42 -18.84 -7.34
C GLY A 105 12.24 -18.39 -8.21
N PHE A 106 12.12 -17.10 -8.53
CA PHE A 106 11.03 -16.63 -9.40
C PHE A 106 11.12 -17.19 -10.82
N SER A 107 9.97 -17.52 -11.40
CA SER A 107 9.89 -18.09 -12.75
C SER A 107 10.45 -17.14 -13.82
N TYR A 108 11.00 -17.68 -14.90
CA TYR A 108 11.54 -16.88 -16.02
C TYR A 108 10.48 -15.95 -16.64
N LYS A 109 9.22 -16.38 -16.71
CA LYS A 109 8.10 -15.55 -17.19
C LYS A 109 7.89 -14.32 -16.30
N TYR A 110 7.98 -14.51 -14.99
CA TYR A 110 7.88 -13.41 -14.03
C TYR A 110 9.10 -12.48 -14.09
N LEU A 111 10.30 -13.04 -14.23
CA LEU A 111 11.52 -12.23 -14.42
C LEU A 111 11.48 -11.38 -15.69
N ALA A 112 10.96 -11.90 -16.79
CA ALA A 112 10.78 -11.15 -18.03
C ALA A 112 9.78 -9.98 -17.82
N LYS A 113 8.68 -10.20 -17.11
CA LYS A 113 7.74 -9.14 -16.72
C LYS A 113 8.42 -8.06 -15.87
N LEU A 114 9.19 -8.46 -14.86
CA LEU A 114 9.92 -7.52 -14.01
C LEU A 114 10.96 -6.72 -14.78
N TRP A 115 11.65 -7.36 -15.74
CA TRP A 115 12.60 -6.67 -16.60
C TRP A 115 11.92 -5.56 -17.42
N VAL A 116 10.75 -5.82 -18.01
CA VAL A 116 9.99 -4.79 -18.74
C VAL A 116 9.59 -3.65 -17.80
N ILE A 117 9.06 -3.97 -16.61
CA ILE A 117 8.69 -2.98 -15.60
C ILE A 117 9.91 -2.13 -15.21
N ASN A 118 11.05 -2.76 -15.00
CA ASN A 118 12.30 -2.07 -14.66
C ASN A 118 12.74 -1.10 -15.76
N ARG A 119 12.58 -1.47 -17.04
CA ARG A 119 12.88 -0.55 -18.16
C ARG A 119 11.94 0.64 -18.21
N ILE A 120 10.64 0.43 -17.97
CA ILE A 120 9.66 1.53 -17.89
C ILE A 120 10.01 2.46 -16.73
N SER A 121 10.33 1.90 -15.56
CA SER A 121 10.74 2.67 -14.39
C SER A 121 12.02 3.46 -14.65
N GLN A 122 13.01 2.87 -15.32
CA GLN A 122 14.25 3.56 -15.71
C GLN A 122 13.99 4.80 -16.56
N TRP A 123 13.08 4.70 -17.55
CA TRP A 123 12.71 5.84 -18.39
C TRP A 123 12.00 6.93 -17.56
N THR A 124 11.07 6.53 -16.70
CA THR A 124 10.35 7.46 -15.82
C THR A 124 11.33 8.20 -14.90
N VAL A 125 12.22 7.46 -14.23
CA VAL A 125 13.27 8.00 -13.36
C VAL A 125 14.17 9.00 -14.10
N LYS A 126 14.65 8.62 -15.30
CA LYS A 126 15.55 9.46 -16.10
C LYS A 126 14.96 10.83 -16.43
N TRP A 127 13.64 10.89 -16.61
CA TRP A 127 12.97 12.10 -17.09
C TRP A 127 12.24 12.86 -15.98
N SER A 128 12.26 12.36 -14.76
CA SER A 128 11.73 13.07 -13.60
C SER A 128 12.74 14.06 -13.05
N ASP A 129 12.26 15.21 -12.60
CA ASP A 129 13.07 16.24 -11.95
C ASP A 129 13.34 15.90 -10.49
N LEU A 130 12.39 15.20 -9.85
CA LEU A 130 12.44 14.77 -8.46
C LEU A 130 11.85 13.37 -8.31
N ILE A 131 12.53 12.52 -7.54
CA ILE A 131 12.07 11.19 -7.19
C ILE A 131 11.77 11.16 -5.68
N LEU A 132 10.58 10.71 -5.29
CA LEU A 132 10.19 10.50 -3.89
C LEU A 132 10.15 9.00 -3.59
N LEU A 133 10.91 8.58 -2.60
CA LEU A 133 11.06 7.18 -2.19
C LEU A 133 10.40 6.98 -0.82
N PRO A 134 9.47 6.03 -0.68
CA PRO A 134 8.57 5.98 0.47
C PRO A 134 9.12 5.28 1.71
N SER A 135 10.27 4.60 1.62
CA SER A 135 10.89 3.93 2.74
C SER A 135 12.41 3.88 2.58
N ARG A 136 13.13 3.67 3.69
CA ARG A 136 14.59 3.45 3.65
C ARG A 136 14.95 2.24 2.81
N LYS A 137 14.14 1.19 2.86
CA LYS A 137 14.30 0.01 2.01
C LYS A 137 14.10 0.33 0.52
N ALA A 138 13.17 1.23 0.20
CA ALA A 138 13.03 1.73 -1.18
C ALA A 138 14.24 2.54 -1.63
N VAL A 139 14.81 3.36 -0.76
CA VAL A 139 16.08 4.08 -1.01
C VAL A 139 17.21 3.08 -1.28
N ASP A 140 17.37 2.09 -0.42
CA ASP A 140 18.41 1.05 -0.56
C ASP A 140 18.29 0.29 -1.90
N PHE A 141 17.07 -0.11 -2.30
CA PHE A 141 16.83 -0.75 -3.59
C PHE A 141 17.08 0.18 -4.77
N TYR A 142 16.72 1.45 -4.63
CA TYR A 142 16.96 2.46 -5.65
C TYR A 142 18.46 2.66 -5.90
N GLU A 143 19.23 2.82 -4.83
CA GLU A 143 20.68 3.05 -4.90
C GLU A 143 21.45 1.83 -5.45
N LYS A 144 21.04 0.62 -5.06
CA LYS A 144 21.64 -0.65 -5.51
C LYS A 144 21.31 -0.98 -6.97
N ASN A 145 20.28 -0.37 -7.56
CA ASN A 145 19.91 -0.68 -8.94
C ASN A 145 20.71 0.20 -9.93
N PRO A 146 21.63 -0.35 -10.73
CA PRO A 146 22.49 0.41 -11.62
C PRO A 146 21.74 1.13 -12.75
N LEU A 147 20.46 0.83 -12.94
CA LEU A 147 19.61 1.46 -13.95
C LEU A 147 19.00 2.78 -13.46
N TYR A 148 18.94 3.03 -12.15
CA TYR A 148 18.39 4.25 -11.59
C TYR A 148 19.51 5.28 -11.38
N LYS A 149 19.68 6.18 -12.35
CA LYS A 149 20.82 7.12 -12.39
C LYS A 149 20.46 8.53 -11.91
N ASN A 150 19.20 8.85 -11.74
CA ASN A 150 18.78 10.15 -11.23
C ASN A 150 19.19 10.26 -9.77
N ARG A 151 19.94 11.30 -9.39
CA ARG A 151 20.43 11.53 -8.01
C ARG A 151 19.59 12.54 -7.25
N ASN A 152 18.62 13.17 -7.88
CA ASN A 152 17.66 14.05 -7.22
C ASN A 152 16.49 13.19 -6.66
N TYR A 153 16.75 12.49 -5.58
CA TYR A 153 15.74 11.69 -4.86
C TYR A 153 15.74 12.02 -3.38
N HIS A 154 14.55 11.95 -2.79
CA HIS A 154 14.34 12.20 -1.37
C HIS A 154 13.46 11.13 -0.75
N TYR A 155 13.72 10.87 0.53
CA TYR A 155 12.86 10.03 1.34
C TYR A 155 11.61 10.83 1.74
N LEU A 156 10.44 10.33 1.37
CA LEU A 156 9.14 10.82 1.81
C LEU A 156 8.17 9.66 1.90
N PRO A 157 7.68 9.28 3.10
CA PRO A 157 6.74 8.18 3.26
C PRO A 157 5.47 8.37 2.43
N LEU A 158 4.82 7.26 2.06
CA LEU A 158 3.46 7.33 1.52
C LEU A 158 2.53 7.85 2.60
N MET A 159 1.84 8.90 2.25
CA MET A 159 0.99 9.61 3.17
C MET A 159 -0.46 9.19 3.03
N TYR A 160 -1.19 9.26 4.14
CA TYR A 160 -2.62 8.94 4.23
C TYR A 160 -3.34 10.04 4.99
N ASP A 161 -4.63 10.22 4.69
CA ASP A 161 -5.52 11.00 5.54
C ASP A 161 -6.06 10.13 6.68
N ASP A 162 -6.47 10.71 7.78
CA ASP A 162 -7.17 9.96 8.84
C ASP A 162 -8.64 9.78 8.44
N GLU A 163 -8.95 8.58 7.95
CA GLU A 163 -10.30 8.21 7.51
C GLU A 163 -11.15 7.61 8.64
N ARG A 164 -10.59 7.50 9.85
CA ARG A 164 -11.32 6.97 10.99
C ARG A 164 -12.51 7.88 11.34
N ARG A 165 -13.66 7.26 11.62
CA ARG A 165 -14.89 7.91 12.08
C ARG A 165 -15.36 7.28 13.38
N LYS A 166 -16.09 8.01 14.22
CA LYS A 166 -16.64 7.53 15.51
C LYS A 166 -17.36 6.19 15.40
N ARG A 167 -18.12 5.95 14.33
CA ARG A 167 -18.82 4.68 14.11
C ARG A 167 -17.90 3.45 14.06
N HIS A 168 -16.64 3.62 13.63
CA HIS A 168 -15.67 2.52 13.55
C HIS A 168 -15.24 2.02 14.94
N GLU A 169 -15.39 2.84 15.97
CA GLU A 169 -15.10 2.47 17.36
C GLU A 169 -16.15 1.50 17.93
N LEU A 170 -17.31 1.42 17.28
CA LEU A 170 -18.41 0.53 17.67
C LEU A 170 -18.31 -0.89 17.10
N PHE A 171 -17.41 -1.14 16.15
CA PHE A 171 -17.25 -2.46 15.58
C PHE A 171 -16.54 -3.41 16.54
N PRO A 172 -17.12 -4.61 16.79
CA PRO A 172 -16.45 -5.63 17.59
C PRO A 172 -15.21 -6.13 16.83
N ARG A 173 -14.08 -6.19 17.52
CA ARG A 173 -12.85 -6.73 16.96
C ARG A 173 -12.79 -8.23 17.17
N ILE A 174 -12.99 -8.96 16.09
CA ILE A 174 -13.13 -10.42 16.13
C ILE A 174 -12.32 -11.14 15.05
N TYR A 175 -11.78 -10.39 14.06
CA TYR A 175 -11.15 -11.02 12.90
C TYR A 175 -9.62 -11.09 13.00
N PHE A 176 -9.07 -12.21 12.53
CA PHE A 176 -7.75 -12.27 11.93
C PHE A 176 -7.92 -12.17 10.42
N SER A 177 -7.33 -11.15 9.79
CA SER A 177 -7.75 -10.73 8.45
C SER A 177 -6.64 -10.74 7.42
N TYR A 178 -6.97 -11.18 6.20
CA TYR A 178 -6.23 -10.87 4.98
C TYR A 178 -7.01 -9.81 4.21
N ILE A 179 -6.44 -8.60 4.08
CA ILE A 179 -7.05 -7.48 3.36
C ILE A 179 -6.08 -6.99 2.29
N GLY A 180 -6.41 -7.20 1.01
CA GLY A 180 -5.53 -6.75 -0.07
C GLY A 180 -5.59 -7.62 -1.31
N THR A 181 -4.72 -7.33 -2.28
CA THR A 181 -4.62 -8.08 -3.53
C THR A 181 -3.83 -9.38 -3.32
N ILE A 182 -4.27 -10.48 -3.91
CA ILE A 182 -3.49 -11.72 -3.96
C ILE A 182 -2.35 -11.53 -4.96
N ALA A 183 -1.13 -11.48 -4.45
CA ALA A 183 0.10 -11.41 -5.23
C ALA A 183 1.08 -12.48 -4.77
N ALA A 184 2.03 -12.84 -5.62
CA ALA A 184 2.97 -13.94 -5.35
C ALA A 184 3.83 -13.71 -4.10
N ASP A 185 4.09 -12.45 -3.76
CA ASP A 185 4.89 -12.01 -2.61
C ASP A 185 4.04 -11.67 -1.36
N HIS A 186 2.71 -11.77 -1.43
CA HIS A 186 1.81 -11.46 -0.31
C HIS A 186 1.51 -12.65 0.60
N SER A 187 2.05 -13.83 0.29
CA SER A 187 1.91 -15.04 1.12
C SER A 187 0.44 -15.36 1.46
N PHE A 188 -0.44 -15.24 0.44
CA PHE A 188 -1.86 -15.53 0.62
C PHE A 188 -2.14 -17.00 0.88
N GLY A 189 -1.37 -17.90 0.24
CA GLY A 189 -1.49 -19.34 0.42
C GLY A 189 -1.24 -19.75 1.88
N GLU A 190 -0.25 -19.14 2.52
CA GLU A 190 0.13 -19.39 3.90
C GLU A 190 -0.99 -18.95 4.86
N PHE A 191 -1.59 -17.76 4.63
CA PHE A 191 -2.77 -17.32 5.38
C PHE A 191 -3.94 -18.30 5.21
N LEU A 192 -4.22 -18.73 3.97
CA LEU A 192 -5.32 -19.64 3.68
C LEU A 192 -5.11 -21.00 4.35
N ASN A 193 -3.91 -21.56 4.26
CA ASN A 193 -3.52 -22.81 4.91
C ASN A 193 -3.62 -22.74 6.44
N PHE A 194 -3.29 -21.58 7.02
CA PHE A 194 -3.47 -21.35 8.46
C PHE A 194 -4.95 -21.32 8.84
N ALA A 195 -5.79 -20.59 8.08
CA ALA A 195 -7.22 -20.52 8.34
C ALA A 195 -7.89 -21.91 8.23
N GLU A 196 -7.53 -22.69 7.19
CA GLU A 196 -8.01 -24.08 7.05
C GLU A 196 -7.64 -24.95 8.24
N TRP A 197 -6.36 -24.91 8.64
CA TRP A 197 -5.88 -25.67 9.78
C TRP A 197 -6.61 -25.28 11.07
N ALA A 198 -6.74 -23.99 11.33
CA ALA A 198 -7.38 -23.50 12.54
C ALA A 198 -8.88 -23.87 12.63
N ILE A 199 -9.57 -23.94 11.48
CA ILE A 199 -10.96 -24.37 11.41
C ILE A 199 -11.08 -25.88 11.55
N ARG A 200 -10.25 -26.67 10.84
CA ARG A 200 -10.24 -28.12 10.86
C ARG A 200 -9.94 -28.70 12.24
N GLU A 201 -8.91 -28.15 12.90
CA GLU A 201 -8.46 -28.61 14.21
C GLU A 201 -9.17 -27.90 15.38
N ASN A 202 -10.19 -27.10 15.08
CA ASN A 202 -10.91 -26.25 16.05
C ASN A 202 -9.98 -25.43 16.96
N ARG A 203 -8.87 -24.94 16.38
CA ARG A 203 -7.92 -24.07 17.10
C ARG A 203 -8.46 -22.65 17.13
N MET A 204 -8.18 -21.90 18.21
CA MET A 204 -8.56 -20.51 18.37
C MET A 204 -10.06 -20.27 18.08
N PRO A 205 -10.99 -20.99 18.74
CA PRO A 205 -12.43 -20.97 18.39
C PRO A 205 -13.08 -19.60 18.52
N GLU A 206 -12.51 -18.71 19.30
CA GLU A 206 -12.97 -17.34 19.52
C GLU A 206 -12.59 -16.37 18.41
N PHE A 207 -11.72 -16.78 17.48
CA PHE A 207 -11.37 -15.97 16.32
C PHE A 207 -12.23 -16.31 15.11
N LYS A 208 -12.60 -15.26 14.38
CA LYS A 208 -13.11 -15.37 13.01
C LYS A 208 -12.01 -14.96 12.02
N PHE A 209 -12.09 -15.51 10.84
CA PHE A 209 -11.20 -15.15 9.72
C PHE A 209 -11.92 -14.23 8.75
N LEU A 210 -11.19 -13.30 8.17
CA LEU A 210 -11.70 -12.43 7.11
C LEU A 210 -10.74 -12.45 5.92
N ILE A 211 -11.27 -12.72 4.74
CA ILE A 211 -10.58 -12.53 3.47
C ILE A 211 -11.31 -11.44 2.70
N ALA A 212 -10.63 -10.33 2.44
CA ALA A 212 -11.17 -9.19 1.70
C ALA A 212 -10.22 -8.82 0.54
N THR A 213 -10.55 -9.25 -0.68
CA THR A 213 -9.68 -9.11 -1.85
C THR A 213 -10.46 -8.87 -3.14
N LYS A 214 -9.89 -8.07 -4.05
CA LYS A 214 -10.41 -7.96 -5.42
C LYS A 214 -10.09 -9.16 -6.30
N SER A 215 -9.11 -9.95 -5.92
CA SER A 215 -8.67 -11.14 -6.66
C SER A 215 -9.67 -12.27 -6.44
N SER A 216 -9.91 -13.07 -7.48
CA SER A 216 -10.66 -14.33 -7.36
C SER A 216 -9.71 -15.46 -7.00
N PHE A 217 -10.17 -16.37 -6.14
CA PHE A 217 -9.46 -17.61 -5.80
C PHE A 217 -10.45 -18.75 -5.54
N THR A 218 -9.98 -19.98 -5.63
CA THR A 218 -10.80 -21.15 -5.29
C THR A 218 -10.86 -21.29 -3.78
N VAL A 219 -12.06 -21.17 -3.22
CA VAL A 219 -12.29 -21.35 -1.77
C VAL A 219 -12.23 -22.83 -1.44
N PRO A 220 -11.38 -23.27 -0.51
CA PRO A 220 -11.38 -24.64 0.00
C PRO A 220 -12.73 -25.06 0.60
N ASP A 221 -13.15 -26.31 0.41
CA ASP A 221 -14.48 -26.76 0.81
C ASP A 221 -14.75 -26.60 2.32
N ILE A 222 -13.76 -26.88 3.15
CA ILE A 222 -13.89 -26.70 4.61
C ILE A 222 -14.16 -25.23 5.03
N LEU A 223 -13.78 -24.27 4.20
CA LEU A 223 -14.02 -22.85 4.47
C LEU A 223 -15.37 -22.38 3.95
N LYS A 224 -15.95 -23.04 2.94
CA LYS A 224 -17.23 -22.62 2.34
C LYS A 224 -18.39 -22.66 3.34
N ASP A 225 -18.41 -23.70 4.17
CA ASP A 225 -19.52 -23.97 5.09
C ASP A 225 -19.24 -23.47 6.53
N SER A 226 -18.07 -22.90 6.77
CA SER A 226 -17.66 -22.45 8.09
C SER A 226 -18.24 -21.09 8.45
N GLN A 227 -18.92 -20.99 9.59
CA GLN A 227 -19.37 -19.70 10.17
C GLN A 227 -18.22 -18.88 10.77
N ARG A 228 -17.01 -19.45 10.80
CA ARG A 228 -15.82 -18.78 11.35
C ARG A 228 -15.06 -17.97 10.30
N ILE A 229 -15.51 -17.94 9.05
CA ILE A 229 -14.84 -17.16 8.00
C ILE A 229 -15.83 -16.28 7.24
N THR A 230 -15.40 -15.09 6.91
CA THR A 230 -16.07 -14.16 6.01
C THR A 230 -15.20 -13.96 4.78
N ILE A 231 -15.73 -14.21 3.60
CA ILE A 231 -14.98 -14.08 2.34
C ILE A 231 -15.65 -13.07 1.43
N GLN A 232 -14.91 -12.04 1.08
CA GLN A 232 -15.24 -11.06 0.04
C GLN A 232 -14.15 -11.12 -1.03
N GLN A 233 -14.50 -11.53 -2.25
CA GLN A 233 -13.57 -11.66 -3.38
C GLN A 233 -14.18 -11.24 -4.72
N GLY A 234 -13.34 -11.08 -5.73
CA GLY A 234 -13.74 -10.93 -7.14
C GLY A 234 -14.19 -9.52 -7.55
N ARG A 235 -14.27 -8.57 -6.61
CA ARG A 235 -14.52 -7.16 -6.93
C ARG A 235 -13.66 -6.22 -6.08
N PRO A 236 -13.36 -5.02 -6.58
CA PRO A 236 -12.78 -3.98 -5.74
C PRO A 236 -13.70 -3.62 -4.58
N LEU A 237 -13.10 -3.34 -3.42
CA LEU A 237 -13.80 -2.83 -2.25
C LEU A 237 -13.77 -1.31 -2.25
N THR A 238 -14.82 -0.71 -1.71
CA THR A 238 -14.82 0.72 -1.40
C THR A 238 -13.92 1.01 -0.19
N ASP A 239 -13.46 2.25 -0.05
CA ASP A 239 -12.70 2.66 1.14
C ASP A 239 -13.51 2.45 2.43
N GLU A 240 -14.82 2.64 2.36
CA GLU A 240 -15.70 2.42 3.52
C GLU A 240 -15.76 0.96 3.97
N GLU A 241 -15.87 0.02 3.03
CA GLU A 241 -15.82 -1.42 3.32
C GLU A 241 -14.45 -1.80 3.91
N ILE A 242 -13.37 -1.33 3.30
CA ILE A 242 -12.00 -1.57 3.78
C ILE A 242 -11.81 -1.03 5.20
N ASN A 243 -12.28 0.18 5.47
CA ASN A 243 -12.19 0.83 6.77
C ASN A 243 -12.98 0.06 7.85
N ALA A 244 -14.18 -0.43 7.52
CA ALA A 244 -14.98 -1.27 8.41
C ALA A 244 -14.28 -2.60 8.74
N TYR A 245 -13.64 -3.21 7.75
CA TYR A 245 -12.87 -4.45 7.95
C TYR A 245 -11.64 -4.22 8.85
N TYR A 246 -10.86 -3.16 8.66
CA TYR A 246 -9.76 -2.84 9.56
C TYR A 246 -10.27 -2.56 10.98
N ALA A 247 -11.36 -1.81 11.13
CA ALA A 247 -11.95 -1.49 12.41
C ALA A 247 -12.46 -2.72 13.19
N SER A 248 -12.85 -3.80 12.50
CA SER A 248 -13.30 -5.05 13.09
C SER A 248 -12.22 -6.13 13.23
N THR A 249 -10.99 -5.83 12.83
CA THR A 249 -9.85 -6.75 12.85
C THR A 249 -9.04 -6.59 14.14
N ILE A 250 -8.66 -7.72 14.76
CA ILE A 250 -7.71 -7.79 15.89
C ILE A 250 -6.29 -7.76 15.36
N VAL A 251 -5.99 -8.60 14.36
CA VAL A 251 -4.66 -8.70 13.72
C VAL A 251 -4.84 -8.79 12.21
N VAL A 252 -4.08 -8.04 11.45
CA VAL A 252 -4.04 -8.15 9.99
C VAL A 252 -2.82 -8.93 9.54
N TRP A 253 -2.99 -9.79 8.53
CA TRP A 253 -1.90 -10.47 7.86
C TRP A 253 -1.08 -9.51 7.02
N ASN A 254 0.18 -9.34 7.35
CA ASN A 254 1.19 -8.64 6.56
C ASN A 254 2.52 -9.42 6.53
N ALA A 255 2.46 -10.74 6.76
CA ALA A 255 3.61 -11.64 6.75
C ALA A 255 4.03 -11.97 5.30
N TYR A 256 4.25 -10.93 4.51
CA TYR A 256 4.59 -10.98 3.09
C TYR A 256 6.03 -11.48 2.88
N ALA A 257 6.24 -12.18 1.78
CA ALA A 257 7.60 -12.63 1.42
C ALA A 257 8.53 -11.45 1.12
N ARG A 258 7.98 -10.35 0.57
CA ARG A 258 8.68 -9.10 0.28
C ARG A 258 7.75 -7.90 0.41
N THR A 259 8.25 -6.81 0.97
CA THR A 259 7.59 -5.49 0.96
C THR A 259 8.62 -4.36 1.09
N THR A 260 8.31 -3.17 0.59
CA THR A 260 9.06 -1.92 0.84
C THR A 260 8.33 -1.04 1.83
N GLN A 261 7.16 -0.53 1.44
CA GLN A 261 6.21 0.09 2.35
C GLN A 261 4.82 -0.47 2.03
N SER A 262 4.20 -1.12 3.01
CA SER A 262 2.89 -1.74 2.85
C SER A 262 1.76 -0.75 3.08
N GLY A 263 0.89 -0.56 2.08
CA GLY A 263 -0.34 0.21 2.24
C GLY A 263 -1.30 -0.44 3.25
N VAL A 264 -1.27 -1.76 3.37
CA VAL A 264 -2.00 -2.52 4.40
C VAL A 264 -1.56 -2.08 5.79
N LEU A 265 -0.25 -1.94 6.01
CA LEU A 265 0.30 -1.54 7.31
C LEU A 265 -0.17 -0.12 7.71
N ALA A 266 -0.05 0.84 6.80
CA ALA A 266 -0.49 2.21 7.06
C ALA A 266 -1.99 2.30 7.36
N LYS A 267 -2.83 1.62 6.56
CA LYS A 267 -4.29 1.56 6.79
C LYS A 267 -4.63 0.83 8.09
N SER A 268 -4.00 -0.29 8.41
CA SER A 268 -4.27 -1.00 9.66
C SER A 268 -3.92 -0.14 10.88
N PHE A 269 -2.79 0.54 10.86
CA PHE A 269 -2.37 1.43 11.95
C PHE A 269 -3.30 2.64 12.11
N MET A 270 -3.85 3.15 11.02
CA MET A 270 -4.89 4.18 11.05
C MET A 270 -6.07 3.77 11.93
N PHE A 271 -6.45 2.50 11.91
CA PHE A 271 -7.55 1.95 12.73
C PHE A 271 -7.10 1.32 14.05
N GLY A 272 -5.83 1.47 14.41
CA GLY A 272 -5.26 0.85 15.61
C GLY A 272 -5.27 -0.67 15.52
N THR A 273 -5.06 -1.22 14.33
CA THR A 273 -5.05 -2.66 14.08
C THR A 273 -3.61 -3.14 13.91
N PRO A 274 -3.09 -3.94 14.85
CA PRO A 274 -1.77 -4.53 14.76
C PRO A 274 -1.63 -5.47 13.55
N ALA A 275 -0.40 -5.67 13.10
CA ALA A 275 -0.11 -6.57 11.99
C ALA A 275 0.81 -7.72 12.41
N LEU A 276 0.59 -8.89 11.77
CA LEU A 276 1.56 -9.99 11.79
C LEU A 276 2.51 -9.81 10.62
N VAL A 277 3.82 -9.79 10.88
CA VAL A 277 4.86 -9.45 9.89
C VAL A 277 5.97 -10.49 9.95
N LEU A 278 6.60 -10.84 8.83
CA LEU A 278 7.84 -11.60 8.87
C LEU A 278 8.98 -10.74 9.42
N HIS A 279 9.78 -11.29 10.35
CA HIS A 279 10.88 -10.60 11.01
C HIS A 279 11.82 -9.89 10.01
N LYS A 280 12.16 -10.53 8.90
CA LYS A 280 12.96 -9.93 7.81
C LYS A 280 12.35 -8.69 7.13
N ASN A 281 11.09 -8.40 7.38
CA ASN A 281 10.36 -7.25 6.84
C ASN A 281 10.07 -6.16 7.88
N CYS A 282 10.50 -6.34 9.12
CA CYS A 282 10.50 -5.26 10.10
C CYS A 282 11.32 -4.07 9.56
N ASN A 283 10.83 -2.87 9.76
CA ASN A 283 11.41 -1.66 9.20
C ASN A 283 11.11 -0.44 10.10
N GLU A 284 11.47 0.74 9.64
CA GLU A 284 11.27 2.00 10.39
C GLU A 284 9.82 2.33 10.77
N PHE A 285 8.84 1.70 10.11
CA PHE A 285 7.42 1.94 10.37
C PHE A 285 6.80 0.95 11.34
N ALA A 286 7.49 -0.17 11.64
CA ALA A 286 6.90 -1.28 12.37
C ALA A 286 7.93 -1.99 13.22
N GLN A 287 7.78 -1.89 14.54
CA GLN A 287 8.65 -2.50 15.54
C GLN A 287 7.96 -3.69 16.19
N ASP A 288 8.67 -4.83 16.25
CA ASP A 288 8.16 -6.01 16.93
C ASP A 288 7.88 -5.76 18.41
N GLY A 289 6.78 -6.30 18.90
CA GLY A 289 6.34 -6.12 20.28
C GLY A 289 5.75 -4.73 20.59
N ILE A 290 5.63 -3.82 19.61
CA ILE A 290 5.09 -2.47 19.79
C ILE A 290 3.87 -2.24 18.91
N GLU A 291 4.02 -2.17 17.59
CA GLU A 291 2.90 -2.01 16.65
C GLU A 291 2.57 -3.30 15.91
N ILE A 292 3.54 -4.20 15.84
CA ILE A 292 3.40 -5.49 15.14
C ILE A 292 3.84 -6.64 16.03
N LYS A 293 3.46 -7.85 15.62
CA LYS A 293 4.10 -9.07 16.08
C LYS A 293 4.85 -9.69 14.92
N ALA A 294 6.16 -9.86 15.10
CA ALA A 294 7.00 -10.52 14.11
C ALA A 294 6.99 -12.03 14.31
N ILE A 295 7.06 -12.76 13.18
CA ILE A 295 7.25 -14.20 13.11
C ILE A 295 8.43 -14.53 12.19
N GLU A 296 9.11 -15.64 12.45
CA GLU A 296 10.23 -16.09 11.62
C GLU A 296 9.75 -16.84 10.39
N ASP A 297 8.71 -17.69 10.54
CA ASP A 297 8.20 -18.55 9.50
C ASP A 297 6.68 -18.45 9.36
N ASN A 298 6.21 -17.89 8.25
CA ASN A 298 4.78 -17.75 7.95
C ASN A 298 4.11 -19.07 7.50
N THR A 299 4.81 -20.19 7.53
CA THR A 299 4.27 -21.55 7.36
C THR A 299 4.09 -22.26 8.70
N ASN A 300 4.73 -21.77 9.77
CA ASN A 300 4.64 -22.34 11.11
C ASN A 300 3.33 -21.93 11.81
N LYS A 301 2.37 -22.84 11.81
CA LYS A 301 1.01 -22.59 12.31
C LYS A 301 0.96 -22.33 13.82
N ASP A 302 1.79 -23.00 14.60
CA ASP A 302 1.84 -22.81 16.06
C ASP A 302 2.47 -21.47 16.42
N GLU A 303 3.49 -21.02 15.69
CA GLU A 303 4.09 -19.69 15.86
C GLU A 303 3.07 -18.59 15.49
N ILE A 304 2.34 -18.74 14.38
CA ILE A 304 1.29 -17.81 13.98
C ILE A 304 0.21 -17.72 15.05
N ALA A 305 -0.28 -18.87 15.55
CA ALA A 305 -1.30 -18.90 16.59
C ALA A 305 -0.85 -18.21 17.88
N ALA A 306 0.36 -18.51 18.36
CA ALA A 306 0.94 -17.89 19.54
C ALA A 306 1.08 -16.36 19.39
N ALA A 307 1.50 -15.90 18.21
CA ALA A 307 1.65 -14.48 17.90
C ALA A 307 0.29 -13.75 17.93
N ILE A 308 -0.75 -14.34 17.36
CA ILE A 308 -2.11 -13.78 17.36
C ILE A 308 -2.70 -13.71 18.78
N GLU A 309 -2.52 -14.77 19.58
CA GLU A 309 -2.97 -14.80 20.98
C GLU A 309 -2.27 -13.75 21.83
N GLU A 310 -0.95 -13.56 21.66
CA GLU A 310 -0.19 -12.51 22.34
C GLU A 310 -0.74 -11.12 22.00
N VAL A 311 -0.96 -10.83 20.70
CA VAL A 311 -1.53 -9.55 20.28
C VAL A 311 -2.93 -9.35 20.86
N LYS A 312 -3.78 -10.37 20.85
CA LYS A 312 -5.13 -10.29 21.44
C LYS A 312 -5.08 -9.99 22.94
N LYS A 313 -4.22 -10.68 23.68
CA LYS A 313 -4.04 -10.48 25.12
C LYS A 313 -3.62 -9.05 25.46
N ASN A 314 -2.77 -8.46 24.64
CA ASN A 314 -2.21 -7.12 24.83
C ASN A 314 -2.80 -6.10 23.84
N PHE A 315 -4.01 -6.33 23.34
CA PHE A 315 -4.57 -5.60 22.21
C PHE A 315 -4.57 -4.08 22.38
N LEU A 316 -4.96 -3.56 23.54
CA LEU A 316 -5.01 -2.11 23.79
C LEU A 316 -3.63 -1.46 23.70
N PHE A 317 -2.59 -2.14 24.16
CA PHE A 317 -1.21 -1.67 24.04
C PHE A 317 -0.80 -1.59 22.56
N TYR A 318 -0.94 -2.66 21.80
CA TYR A 318 -0.62 -2.68 20.38
C TYR A 318 -1.46 -1.64 19.60
N SER A 319 -2.76 -1.58 19.88
CA SER A 319 -3.68 -0.68 19.19
C SER A 319 -3.34 0.80 19.39
N SER A 320 -3.01 1.20 20.61
CA SER A 320 -2.61 2.58 20.90
C SER A 320 -1.29 2.96 20.21
N ASN A 321 -0.32 2.05 20.20
CA ASN A 321 0.95 2.25 19.51
C ASN A 321 0.79 2.31 17.98
N CYS A 322 -0.07 1.47 17.39
CA CYS A 322 -0.43 1.57 15.97
C CYS A 322 -0.98 2.95 15.62
N ARG A 323 -1.91 3.48 16.43
CA ARG A 323 -2.46 4.83 16.21
C ARG A 323 -1.37 5.91 16.30
N LYS A 324 -0.55 5.86 17.32
CA LYS A 324 0.58 6.79 17.49
C LYS A 324 1.51 6.71 16.29
N ARG A 325 1.88 5.51 15.85
CA ARG A 325 2.73 5.31 14.67
C ARG A 325 2.10 5.84 13.39
N PHE A 326 0.79 5.67 13.21
CA PHE A 326 0.07 6.27 12.08
C PHE A 326 0.23 7.79 12.05
N GLU A 327 -0.02 8.45 13.18
CA GLU A 327 0.06 9.90 13.30
C GLU A 327 1.48 10.45 13.10
N GLU A 328 2.49 9.70 13.55
CA GLU A 328 3.90 10.10 13.45
C GLU A 328 4.54 9.80 12.08
N SER A 329 4.06 8.76 11.37
CA SER A 329 4.78 8.24 10.20
C SER A 329 3.98 8.20 8.90
N PHE A 330 2.65 8.30 8.97
CA PHE A 330 1.80 8.15 7.77
C PHE A 330 0.82 9.29 7.55
N TYR A 331 0.49 10.07 8.57
CA TYR A 331 -0.47 11.16 8.45
C TYR A 331 0.13 12.32 7.66
N TYR A 332 -0.51 12.71 6.54
CA TYR A 332 0.06 13.66 5.59
C TYR A 332 0.42 15.01 6.20
N LYS A 333 -0.33 15.49 7.20
CA LYS A 333 -0.06 16.79 7.84
C LYS A 333 1.31 16.89 8.48
N LYS A 334 1.88 15.74 8.90
CA LYS A 334 3.22 15.68 9.46
C LYS A 334 4.31 16.08 8.46
N TYR A 335 4.02 15.94 7.16
CA TYR A 335 4.97 16.14 6.08
C TYR A 335 4.69 17.37 5.23
N ASN A 336 3.75 18.26 5.63
CA ASN A 336 3.38 19.42 4.84
C ASN A 336 4.57 20.34 4.54
N GLU A 337 5.39 20.66 5.54
CA GLU A 337 6.58 21.50 5.36
C GLU A 337 7.63 20.85 4.47
N GLN A 338 7.92 19.56 4.71
CA GLN A 338 8.88 18.81 3.88
C GLN A 338 8.40 18.71 2.43
N PHE A 339 7.12 18.37 2.21
CA PHE A 339 6.56 18.29 0.87
C PHE A 339 6.60 19.66 0.17
N ALA A 340 6.21 20.73 0.85
CA ALA A 340 6.26 22.09 0.31
C ALA A 340 7.68 22.51 -0.08
N ALA A 341 8.69 22.22 0.74
CA ALA A 341 10.08 22.48 0.42
C ALA A 341 10.49 21.73 -0.86
N LEU A 342 10.25 20.42 -0.94
CA LEU A 342 10.61 19.57 -2.07
C LEU A 342 9.93 19.96 -3.39
N VAL A 343 8.70 20.45 -3.37
CA VAL A 343 8.00 20.84 -4.59
C VAL A 343 8.27 22.28 -5.04
N ASN A 344 8.83 23.14 -4.16
CA ASN A 344 9.19 24.52 -4.48
C ASN A 344 10.66 24.69 -4.89
N GLU A 345 11.55 23.71 -4.63
CA GLU A 345 12.91 23.67 -5.17
C GLU A 345 12.93 23.54 -6.70
#